data_645dc6ba392a8a565f17a09f6954dfc5
#
_entry.id   645dc6ba392a8a565f17a09f6954dfc5
#
_cell.length_a   1.000
_cell.length_b   1.000
_cell.length_c   1.000
_cell.angle_alpha   90.00
_cell.angle_beta   90.00
_cell.angle_gamma   90.00
#
_symmetry.space_group_name_H-M   'P 1'
#
loop_
_entity.id
_entity.type
_entity.pdbx_description
1 polymer ?
#
loop_
_entity_poly.entity_id
_entity_poly.type
_entity_poly.pdbx_seq_one_letter_code
_entity_poly.pdbx_strand_id
1 'polypeptide(L)'
;MNADHPIFPYLEWLSGRQPVRTLKGLTSAYLAYPVAERMEQRQVRGKLAELHRHYRKPFAERLRLARQQLADTVAFAMQAVPYYKDTLGSIGFDPERLRTDIGYLQDIPLLTKDIIREQGDRLLSRPLAEAPHFTCKTGGSTGLSCVIEYDQIAADHAAAVVLYCRKMAGKSQRQSELHFACRFPGDPVPPWPSREDFKCFAMNRSNIFFGALDAAGLDEIWATLQRRRPYLVHGHPSTIYALACHIEKTQGKGKAFAVFESSGELMEDYQRKKIAEVLQCRVVNRYGLAELGVMAYDLDGGRGQGMQLLDSEGWSESLATDNAPDGHQELVFTSFRNRLMPLLRYRSGDLGRVEQRENGLFLTDVVGRLHDI
;
A
#
# COMPACT_ATOMS: atom_id res chain seq x y z
N MET A 1 22.98 -2.52 -3.81
CA MET A 1 24.24 -2.23 -4.52
C MET A 1 25.33 -2.20 -3.50
N ASN A 2 26.42 -2.92 -3.71
CA ASN A 2 27.56 -2.90 -2.79
C ASN A 2 28.19 -1.50 -2.86
N ALA A 3 28.04 -0.70 -1.81
CA ALA A 3 28.52 0.69 -1.76
C ALA A 3 30.06 0.82 -1.90
N ASP A 4 30.77 -0.29 -1.76
CA ASP A 4 32.23 -0.31 -1.69
C ASP A 4 32.95 -0.40 -3.05
N HIS A 5 32.21 -0.54 -4.16
CA HIS A 5 32.87 -0.56 -5.47
C HIS A 5 33.08 0.87 -6.00
N PRO A 6 34.31 1.28 -6.38
CA PRO A 6 34.66 2.65 -6.73
C PRO A 6 33.88 3.26 -7.91
N ILE A 7 33.22 2.43 -8.71
CA ILE A 7 32.37 2.87 -9.83
C ILE A 7 30.98 3.37 -9.38
N PHE A 8 30.50 2.96 -8.19
CA PHE A 8 29.15 3.30 -7.73
C PHE A 8 28.93 4.80 -7.46
N PRO A 9 29.84 5.52 -6.79
CA PRO A 9 29.68 6.97 -6.61
C PRO A 9 29.58 7.69 -7.95
N TYR A 10 30.32 7.25 -8.96
CA TYR A 10 30.28 7.82 -10.31
C TYR A 10 28.98 7.51 -11.05
N LEU A 11 28.50 6.28 -10.99
CA LEU A 11 27.21 5.89 -11.58
C LEU A 11 26.04 6.59 -10.88
N GLU A 12 26.11 6.76 -9.57
CA GLU A 12 25.11 7.48 -8.79
C GLU A 12 25.09 8.97 -9.16
N TRP A 13 26.25 9.59 -9.27
CA TRP A 13 26.41 10.98 -9.71
C TRP A 13 25.88 11.18 -11.16
N LEU A 14 26.21 10.28 -12.09
CA LEU A 14 25.69 10.29 -13.45
C LEU A 14 24.16 10.15 -13.47
N SER A 15 23.61 9.23 -12.67
CA SER A 15 22.17 8.96 -12.65
C SER A 15 21.35 10.14 -12.14
N GLY A 16 21.92 11.02 -11.34
CA GLY A 16 21.29 12.27 -10.88
C GLY A 16 21.29 13.40 -11.90
N ARG A 17 22.09 13.33 -12.98
CA ARG A 17 22.21 14.39 -13.98
C ARG A 17 21.19 14.29 -15.12
N GLN A 18 20.67 15.40 -15.56
CA GLN A 18 20.07 15.55 -16.87
C GLN A 18 21.20 15.51 -17.92
N PRO A 19 21.10 14.80 -19.04
CA PRO A 19 19.95 14.04 -19.56
C PRO A 19 19.90 12.56 -19.11
N VAL A 20 20.90 12.05 -18.38
CA VAL A 20 21.01 10.62 -18.00
C VAL A 20 19.79 10.16 -17.22
N ARG A 21 19.31 10.97 -16.27
CA ARG A 21 18.09 10.70 -15.50
C ARG A 21 16.86 10.57 -16.40
N THR A 22 16.75 11.42 -17.41
CA THR A 22 15.65 11.37 -18.38
C THR A 22 15.72 10.10 -19.22
N LEU A 23 16.92 9.78 -19.75
CA LEU A 23 17.14 8.56 -20.54
C LEU A 23 16.85 7.31 -19.72
N LYS A 24 17.36 7.22 -18.49
CA LYS A 24 17.04 6.13 -17.55
C LYS A 24 15.53 6.00 -17.34
N GLY A 25 14.84 7.10 -17.08
CA GLY A 25 13.39 7.10 -16.87
C GLY A 25 12.61 6.62 -18.09
N LEU A 26 13.01 7.02 -19.29
CA LEU A 26 12.41 6.55 -20.55
C LEU A 26 12.67 5.05 -20.76
N THR A 27 13.92 4.61 -20.59
CA THR A 27 14.27 3.20 -20.72
C THR A 27 13.55 2.33 -19.70
N SER A 28 13.48 2.76 -18.45
CA SER A 28 12.75 2.05 -17.39
C SER A 28 11.25 1.93 -17.74
N ALA A 29 10.60 3.04 -18.09
CA ALA A 29 9.15 3.07 -18.29
C ALA A 29 8.67 2.35 -19.55
N TYR A 30 9.42 2.48 -20.66
CA TYR A 30 8.97 2.02 -21.97
C TYR A 30 9.65 0.76 -22.50
N LEU A 31 10.76 0.36 -21.89
CA LEU A 31 11.48 -0.87 -22.29
C LEU A 31 11.60 -1.86 -21.12
N ALA A 32 12.28 -1.49 -20.04
CA ALA A 32 12.61 -2.44 -18.98
C ALA A 32 11.38 -2.93 -18.22
N TYR A 33 10.44 -2.04 -17.87
CA TYR A 33 9.22 -2.44 -17.16
C TYR A 33 8.30 -3.35 -18.00
N PRO A 34 7.98 -3.02 -19.27
CA PRO A 34 7.23 -3.93 -20.14
C PRO A 34 7.89 -5.29 -20.36
N VAL A 35 9.22 -5.32 -20.51
CA VAL A 35 9.99 -6.57 -20.65
C VAL A 35 9.92 -7.39 -19.37
N ALA A 36 10.18 -6.77 -18.21
CA ALA A 36 10.09 -7.44 -16.91
C ALA A 36 8.70 -8.01 -16.65
N GLU A 37 7.64 -7.23 -16.93
CA GLU A 37 6.25 -7.67 -16.80
C GLU A 37 5.95 -8.91 -17.67
N ARG A 38 6.44 -8.91 -18.93
CA ARG A 38 6.28 -10.05 -19.82
C ARG A 38 7.07 -11.28 -19.37
N MET A 39 8.31 -11.10 -18.92
CA MET A 39 9.16 -12.19 -18.44
C MET A 39 8.58 -12.84 -17.17
N GLU A 40 7.99 -12.05 -16.29
CA GLU A 40 7.34 -12.52 -15.07
C GLU A 40 5.87 -12.93 -15.28
N GLN A 41 5.38 -12.93 -16.52
CA GLN A 41 3.98 -13.23 -16.89
C GLN A 41 2.94 -12.42 -16.11
N ARG A 42 3.28 -11.18 -15.77
CA ARG A 42 2.42 -10.27 -15.00
C ARG A 42 1.49 -9.47 -15.91
N GLN A 43 0.39 -8.95 -15.35
CA GLN A 43 -0.63 -8.16 -16.05
C GLN A 43 -0.87 -6.78 -15.41
N VAL A 44 0.14 -6.20 -14.80
CA VAL A 44 0.02 -4.96 -14.00
C VAL A 44 -0.48 -3.79 -14.83
N ARG A 45 0.02 -3.61 -16.07
CA ARG A 45 -0.42 -2.51 -16.95
C ARG A 45 -1.88 -2.67 -17.40
N GLY A 46 -2.33 -3.90 -17.61
CA GLY A 46 -3.74 -4.19 -17.89
C GLY A 46 -4.63 -3.78 -16.71
N LYS A 47 -4.25 -4.17 -15.49
CA LYS A 47 -4.95 -3.80 -14.25
C LYS A 47 -4.91 -2.29 -13.98
N LEU A 48 -3.81 -1.62 -14.29
CA LEU A 48 -3.71 -0.17 -14.21
C LEU A 48 -4.69 0.53 -15.18
N ALA A 49 -4.86 0.01 -16.39
CA ALA A 49 -5.85 0.53 -17.33
C ALA A 49 -7.29 0.30 -16.85
N GLU A 50 -7.58 -0.83 -16.19
CA GLU A 50 -8.88 -1.10 -15.54
C GLU A 50 -9.16 -0.08 -14.44
N LEU A 51 -8.19 0.20 -13.55
CA LEU A 51 -8.32 1.23 -12.50
C LEU A 51 -8.59 2.62 -13.07
N HIS A 52 -7.87 3.01 -14.12
CA HIS A 52 -8.14 4.29 -14.77
C HIS A 52 -9.54 4.38 -15.38
N ARG A 53 -10.08 3.31 -15.91
CA ARG A 53 -11.48 3.27 -16.42
C ARG A 53 -12.48 3.32 -15.25
N HIS A 54 -12.20 2.59 -14.17
CA HIS A 54 -13.05 2.56 -12.98
C HIS A 54 -13.20 3.97 -12.36
N TYR A 55 -12.10 4.65 -12.09
CA TYR A 55 -12.11 5.96 -11.42
C TYR A 55 -12.51 7.15 -12.32
N ARG A 56 -12.73 6.93 -13.62
CA ARG A 56 -13.40 7.92 -14.50
C ARG A 56 -14.92 7.92 -14.37
N LYS A 57 -15.49 6.88 -13.76
CA LYS A 57 -16.93 6.76 -13.58
C LYS A 57 -17.39 7.66 -12.43
N PRO A 58 -18.64 8.19 -12.48
CA PRO A 58 -19.24 8.87 -11.35
C PRO A 58 -19.26 7.99 -10.10
N PHE A 59 -19.17 8.60 -8.93
CA PHE A 59 -19.11 7.85 -7.67
C PHE A 59 -20.33 6.93 -7.47
N ALA A 60 -21.53 7.39 -7.79
CA ALA A 60 -22.73 6.57 -7.69
C ALA A 60 -22.64 5.27 -8.51
N GLU A 61 -22.06 5.33 -9.72
CA GLU A 61 -21.81 4.13 -10.53
C GLU A 61 -20.74 3.23 -9.92
N ARG A 62 -19.65 3.81 -9.41
CA ARG A 62 -18.59 3.05 -8.73
C ARG A 62 -19.10 2.35 -7.48
N LEU A 63 -19.92 3.03 -6.68
CA LEU A 63 -20.53 2.46 -5.49
C LEU A 63 -21.48 1.28 -5.84
N ARG A 64 -22.28 1.41 -6.91
CA ARG A 64 -23.11 0.30 -7.42
C ARG A 64 -22.23 -0.89 -7.84
N LEU A 65 -21.13 -0.64 -8.56
CA LEU A 65 -20.18 -1.69 -8.95
C LEU A 65 -19.49 -2.33 -7.74
N ALA A 66 -19.13 -1.55 -6.73
CA ALA A 66 -18.55 -2.08 -5.49
C ALA A 66 -19.52 -3.01 -4.74
N ARG A 67 -20.83 -2.66 -4.66
CA ARG A 67 -21.87 -3.55 -4.10
C ARG A 67 -22.01 -4.84 -4.91
N GLN A 68 -22.01 -4.74 -6.23
CA GLN A 68 -22.04 -5.91 -7.10
C GLN A 68 -20.80 -6.79 -6.87
N GLN A 69 -19.61 -6.21 -6.82
CA GLN A 69 -18.36 -6.93 -6.57
C GLN A 69 -18.35 -7.59 -5.18
N LEU A 70 -18.94 -6.93 -4.17
CA LEU A 70 -19.11 -7.49 -2.84
C LEU A 70 -19.95 -8.77 -2.88
N ALA A 71 -21.14 -8.71 -3.50
CA ALA A 71 -22.01 -9.86 -3.64
C ALA A 71 -21.32 -11.02 -4.39
N ASP A 72 -20.64 -10.71 -5.51
CA ASP A 72 -19.87 -11.69 -6.30
C ASP A 72 -18.73 -12.32 -5.49
N THR A 73 -18.06 -11.52 -4.65
CA THR A 73 -16.94 -11.98 -3.79
C THR A 73 -17.47 -12.94 -2.70
N VAL A 74 -18.59 -12.59 -2.06
CA VAL A 74 -19.21 -13.44 -1.03
C VAL A 74 -19.73 -14.73 -1.66
N ALA A 75 -20.42 -14.65 -2.80
CA ALA A 75 -20.91 -15.84 -3.53
C ALA A 75 -19.76 -16.78 -3.90
N PHE A 76 -18.66 -16.23 -4.43
CA PHE A 76 -17.46 -17.01 -4.72
C PHE A 76 -16.88 -17.67 -3.46
N ALA A 77 -16.75 -16.93 -2.37
CA ALA A 77 -16.21 -17.47 -1.12
C ALA A 77 -17.06 -18.61 -0.56
N MET A 78 -18.40 -18.47 -0.59
CA MET A 78 -19.33 -19.53 -0.19
C MET A 78 -19.25 -20.78 -1.08
N GLN A 79 -18.96 -20.61 -2.37
CA GLN A 79 -18.83 -21.72 -3.29
C GLN A 79 -17.50 -22.46 -3.15
N ALA A 80 -16.39 -21.70 -3.04
CA ALA A 80 -15.04 -22.21 -3.24
C ALA A 80 -14.24 -22.42 -1.95
N VAL A 81 -14.61 -21.74 -0.83
CA VAL A 81 -13.82 -21.73 0.40
C VAL A 81 -14.53 -22.54 1.49
N PRO A 82 -13.94 -23.64 1.99
CA PRO A 82 -14.59 -24.53 2.97
C PRO A 82 -15.12 -23.81 4.20
N TYR A 83 -14.34 -22.91 4.78
CA TYR A 83 -14.74 -22.12 5.95
C TYR A 83 -16.04 -21.32 5.71
N TYR A 84 -16.10 -20.56 4.60
CA TYR A 84 -17.27 -19.74 4.30
C TYR A 84 -18.48 -20.58 3.83
N LYS A 85 -18.24 -21.69 3.16
CA LYS A 85 -19.29 -22.63 2.78
C LYS A 85 -20.02 -23.14 4.01
N ASP A 86 -19.28 -23.54 5.04
CA ASP A 86 -19.87 -24.06 6.26
C ASP A 86 -20.50 -22.93 7.09
N THR A 87 -19.79 -21.83 7.31
CA THR A 87 -20.25 -20.74 8.19
C THR A 87 -21.46 -20.01 7.61
N LEU A 88 -21.41 -19.60 6.35
CA LEU A 88 -22.49 -18.85 5.72
C LEU A 88 -23.62 -19.78 5.24
N GLY A 89 -23.28 -21.01 4.84
CA GLY A 89 -24.26 -22.02 4.48
C GLY A 89 -25.16 -22.43 5.66
N SER A 90 -24.60 -22.53 6.87
CA SER A 90 -25.35 -22.88 8.08
C SER A 90 -26.43 -21.88 8.46
N ILE A 91 -26.27 -20.59 8.09
CA ILE A 91 -27.23 -19.51 8.33
C ILE A 91 -28.12 -19.22 7.11
N GLY A 92 -27.98 -19.97 6.01
CA GLY A 92 -28.72 -19.75 4.78
C GLY A 92 -28.47 -18.37 4.15
N PHE A 93 -27.23 -17.85 4.23
CA PHE A 93 -26.89 -16.53 3.72
C PHE A 93 -27.07 -16.45 2.19
N ASP A 94 -27.79 -15.42 1.72
CA ASP A 94 -28.01 -15.14 0.30
C ASP A 94 -27.16 -13.95 -0.18
N PRO A 95 -26.06 -14.20 -0.89
CA PRO A 95 -25.19 -13.12 -1.37
C PRO A 95 -25.90 -12.11 -2.30
N GLU A 96 -26.95 -12.52 -3.02
CA GLU A 96 -27.66 -11.65 -3.96
C GLU A 96 -28.37 -10.48 -3.27
N ARG A 97 -28.80 -10.66 -2.00
CA ARG A 97 -29.36 -9.57 -1.21
C ARG A 97 -28.42 -8.38 -1.02
N LEU A 98 -27.10 -8.62 -0.99
CA LEU A 98 -26.12 -7.54 -0.83
C LEU A 98 -26.15 -6.51 -1.98
N ARG A 99 -26.71 -6.86 -3.14
CA ARG A 99 -26.83 -5.93 -4.28
C ARG A 99 -27.81 -4.80 -3.99
N THR A 100 -28.81 -5.05 -3.18
CA THR A 100 -29.89 -4.11 -2.85
C THR A 100 -29.91 -3.69 -1.38
N ASP A 101 -29.53 -4.58 -0.47
CA ASP A 101 -29.53 -4.38 0.98
C ASP A 101 -28.13 -4.57 1.54
N ILE A 102 -27.37 -3.48 1.66
CA ILE A 102 -26.01 -3.54 2.20
C ILE A 102 -26.00 -3.82 3.70
N GLY A 103 -27.08 -3.52 4.43
CA GLY A 103 -27.20 -3.82 5.86
C GLY A 103 -27.14 -5.33 6.15
N TYR A 104 -27.52 -6.15 5.18
CA TYR A 104 -27.45 -7.61 5.28
C TYR A 104 -26.00 -8.14 5.39
N LEU A 105 -24.98 -7.32 5.05
CA LEU A 105 -23.59 -7.66 5.26
C LEU A 105 -23.26 -7.98 6.73
N GLN A 106 -24.00 -7.38 7.66
CA GLN A 106 -23.80 -7.56 9.11
C GLN A 106 -24.03 -9.02 9.58
N ASP A 107 -24.78 -9.81 8.82
CA ASP A 107 -25.03 -11.24 9.13
C ASP A 107 -23.80 -12.11 8.84
N ILE A 108 -22.81 -11.61 8.09
CA ILE A 108 -21.51 -12.29 7.91
C ILE A 108 -20.67 -12.11 9.17
N PRO A 109 -20.21 -13.18 9.83
CA PRO A 109 -19.33 -13.09 10.98
C PRO A 109 -18.02 -12.35 10.67
N LEU A 110 -17.50 -11.63 11.66
CA LEU A 110 -16.22 -10.94 11.54
C LEU A 110 -15.06 -11.94 11.47
N LEU A 111 -14.17 -11.75 10.50
CA LEU A 111 -12.95 -12.54 10.38
C LEU A 111 -11.82 -11.89 11.20
N THR A 112 -11.26 -12.63 12.14
CA THR A 112 -10.15 -12.18 12.99
C THR A 112 -8.85 -12.89 12.61
N LYS A 113 -7.71 -12.37 13.10
CA LYS A 113 -6.40 -13.05 12.96
C LYS A 113 -6.38 -14.43 13.62
N ASP A 114 -7.11 -14.59 14.71
CA ASP A 114 -7.23 -15.87 15.40
C ASP A 114 -7.94 -16.90 14.54
N ILE A 115 -9.09 -16.53 13.96
CA ILE A 115 -9.83 -17.39 13.01
C ILE A 115 -8.94 -17.76 11.81
N ILE A 116 -8.17 -16.80 11.29
CA ILE A 116 -7.25 -17.08 10.17
C ILE A 116 -6.22 -18.16 10.55
N ARG A 117 -5.66 -18.07 11.75
CA ARG A 117 -4.68 -19.07 12.22
C ARG A 117 -5.31 -20.44 12.50
N GLU A 118 -6.49 -20.45 13.11
CA GLU A 118 -7.21 -21.67 13.46
C GLU A 118 -7.70 -22.42 12.23
N GLN A 119 -8.23 -21.70 11.25
CA GLN A 119 -8.81 -22.29 10.06
C GLN A 119 -7.76 -22.67 9.00
N GLY A 120 -6.63 -21.95 8.94
CA GLY A 120 -5.52 -22.27 8.03
C GLY A 120 -5.99 -22.51 6.60
N ASP A 121 -5.68 -23.70 6.06
CA ASP A 121 -5.99 -24.08 4.68
C ASP A 121 -7.51 -24.09 4.37
N ARG A 122 -8.39 -24.14 5.38
CA ARG A 122 -9.83 -24.05 5.15
C ARG A 122 -10.29 -22.69 4.65
N LEU A 123 -9.44 -21.65 4.74
CA LEU A 123 -9.67 -20.33 4.15
C LEU A 123 -9.21 -20.23 2.69
N LEU A 124 -8.56 -21.27 2.16
CA LEU A 124 -8.11 -21.32 0.77
C LEU A 124 -9.23 -21.80 -0.15
N SER A 125 -9.37 -21.16 -1.31
CA SER A 125 -10.31 -21.59 -2.36
C SER A 125 -9.82 -22.82 -3.14
N ARG A 126 -8.53 -23.13 -3.06
CA ARG A 126 -7.85 -24.27 -3.70
C ARG A 126 -6.53 -24.56 -3.00
N PRO A 127 -5.97 -25.78 -3.11
CA PRO A 127 -4.67 -26.12 -2.53
C PRO A 127 -3.54 -25.24 -3.06
N LEU A 128 -2.60 -24.85 -2.21
CA LEU A 128 -1.45 -24.01 -2.59
C LEU A 128 -0.57 -24.65 -3.67
N ALA A 129 -0.46 -25.98 -3.66
CA ALA A 129 0.30 -26.73 -4.67
C ALA A 129 -0.25 -26.60 -6.10
N GLU A 130 -1.51 -26.20 -6.25
CA GLU A 130 -2.20 -26.05 -7.54
C GLU A 130 -2.16 -24.63 -8.10
N ALA A 131 -1.57 -23.67 -7.36
CA ALA A 131 -1.57 -22.28 -7.77
C ALA A 131 -0.23 -21.61 -7.49
N PRO A 132 0.33 -20.85 -8.45
CA PRO A 132 1.36 -19.86 -8.14
C PRO A 132 0.83 -18.87 -7.10
N HIS A 133 1.54 -18.75 -5.98
CA HIS A 133 1.11 -17.90 -4.87
C HIS A 133 2.29 -17.13 -4.25
N PHE A 134 1.95 -16.12 -3.48
CA PHE A 134 2.86 -15.30 -2.70
C PHE A 134 2.38 -15.29 -1.27
N THR A 135 3.29 -15.51 -0.34
CA THR A 135 3.03 -15.54 1.08
C THR A 135 3.37 -14.17 1.70
N CYS A 136 2.44 -13.60 2.44
CA CYS A 136 2.68 -12.43 3.28
C CYS A 136 2.51 -12.81 4.75
N LYS A 137 3.55 -12.53 5.56
CA LYS A 137 3.47 -12.64 7.01
C LYS A 137 3.15 -11.27 7.59
N THR A 138 2.11 -11.17 8.39
CA THR A 138 1.76 -9.91 9.05
C THR A 138 2.66 -9.68 10.25
N GLY A 139 3.18 -8.45 10.42
CA GLY A 139 3.81 -8.03 11.66
C GLY A 139 2.73 -7.93 12.76
N GLY A 140 2.77 -8.79 13.75
CA GLY A 140 1.89 -8.67 14.89
C GLY A 140 2.48 -7.68 15.88
N SER A 141 1.91 -6.49 16.06
CA SER A 141 2.20 -5.63 17.23
C SER A 141 1.87 -6.35 18.55
N THR A 142 0.93 -7.29 18.50
CA THR A 142 0.54 -8.18 19.61
C THR A 142 1.36 -9.49 19.69
N GLY A 143 2.46 -9.62 18.91
CA GLY A 143 3.28 -10.83 18.85
C GLY A 143 2.68 -11.99 18.04
N LEU A 144 1.44 -11.86 17.56
CA LEU A 144 0.73 -12.91 16.83
C LEU A 144 0.66 -12.56 15.34
N SER A 145 1.56 -13.17 14.55
CA SER A 145 1.52 -13.04 13.09
C SER A 145 0.51 -14.02 12.48
N CYS A 146 -0.15 -13.64 11.39
CA CYS A 146 -0.87 -14.55 10.52
C CYS A 146 -0.25 -14.57 9.12
N VAL A 147 -0.54 -15.62 8.40
CA VAL A 147 -0.06 -15.84 7.03
C VAL A 147 -1.22 -15.62 6.07
N ILE A 148 -1.01 -14.79 5.07
CA ILE A 148 -1.98 -14.54 4.00
C ILE A 148 -1.35 -14.97 2.68
N GLU A 149 -2.10 -15.79 1.93
CA GLU A 149 -1.69 -16.26 0.62
C GLU A 149 -2.39 -15.48 -0.49
N TYR A 150 -1.61 -15.03 -1.48
CA TYR A 150 -2.09 -14.24 -2.62
C TYR A 150 -1.83 -14.99 -3.92
N ASP A 151 -2.80 -14.98 -4.81
CA ASP A 151 -2.55 -15.39 -6.18
C ASP A 151 -1.86 -14.28 -7.01
N GLN A 152 -1.40 -14.65 -8.20
CA GLN A 152 -0.75 -13.71 -9.13
C GLN A 152 -1.66 -12.55 -9.53
N ILE A 153 -2.97 -12.78 -9.64
CA ILE A 153 -3.94 -11.75 -10.02
C ILE A 153 -4.05 -10.69 -8.93
N ALA A 154 -4.13 -11.11 -7.67
CA ALA A 154 -4.14 -10.20 -6.52
C ALA A 154 -2.83 -9.39 -6.43
N ALA A 155 -1.68 -10.04 -6.63
CA ALA A 155 -0.38 -9.37 -6.64
C ALA A 155 -0.26 -8.34 -7.77
N ASP A 156 -0.82 -8.61 -8.96
CA ASP A 156 -0.84 -7.68 -10.08
C ASP A 156 -1.77 -6.48 -9.82
N HIS A 157 -2.93 -6.71 -9.22
CA HIS A 157 -3.81 -5.63 -8.77
C HIS A 157 -3.14 -4.74 -7.73
N ALA A 158 -2.52 -5.31 -6.69
CA ALA A 158 -1.82 -4.54 -5.66
C ALA A 158 -0.72 -3.65 -6.26
N ALA A 159 0.07 -4.18 -7.22
CA ALA A 159 1.08 -3.40 -7.92
C ALA A 159 0.45 -2.27 -8.78
N ALA A 160 -0.65 -2.55 -9.47
CA ALA A 160 -1.37 -1.57 -10.30
C ALA A 160 -1.96 -0.43 -9.45
N VAL A 161 -2.53 -0.75 -8.29
CA VAL A 161 -3.06 0.23 -7.33
C VAL A 161 -1.96 1.20 -6.88
N VAL A 162 -0.78 0.71 -6.53
CA VAL A 162 0.36 1.57 -6.16
C VAL A 162 0.74 2.51 -7.30
N LEU A 163 0.81 2.01 -8.55
CA LEU A 163 1.11 2.84 -9.72
C LEU A 163 0.01 3.88 -9.98
N TYR A 164 -1.26 3.49 -9.81
CA TYR A 164 -2.40 4.39 -9.94
C TYR A 164 -2.33 5.53 -8.92
N CYS A 165 -2.21 5.20 -7.64
CA CYS A 165 -2.13 6.15 -6.54
C CYS A 165 -0.97 7.15 -6.72
N ARG A 166 0.22 6.66 -7.05
CA ARG A 166 1.40 7.50 -7.31
C ARG A 166 1.21 8.40 -8.53
N LYS A 167 0.48 7.95 -9.55
CA LYS A 167 0.11 8.81 -10.69
C LYS A 167 -0.84 9.93 -10.25
N MET A 168 -1.79 9.67 -9.36
CA MET A 168 -2.66 10.71 -8.78
C MET A 168 -1.86 11.69 -7.92
N ALA A 169 -0.79 11.24 -7.25
CA ALA A 169 0.19 12.12 -6.60
C ALA A 169 1.11 12.85 -7.60
N GLY A 170 0.90 12.71 -8.91
CA GLY A 170 1.64 13.40 -9.97
C GLY A 170 2.91 12.70 -10.45
N LYS A 171 3.23 11.50 -9.93
CA LYS A 171 4.39 10.73 -10.38
C LYS A 171 4.09 9.95 -11.66
N SER A 172 4.79 10.24 -12.74
CA SER A 172 4.80 9.39 -13.93
C SER A 172 5.78 8.23 -13.79
N GLN A 173 5.63 7.16 -14.58
CA GLN A 173 6.56 6.03 -14.59
C GLN A 173 8.00 6.43 -14.97
N ARG A 174 8.16 7.51 -15.75
CA ARG A 174 9.48 8.06 -16.13
C ARG A 174 10.21 8.73 -14.98
N GLN A 175 9.49 9.17 -13.94
CA GLN A 175 10.07 9.82 -12.78
C GLN A 175 10.53 8.79 -11.76
N SER A 176 11.70 9.04 -11.18
CA SER A 176 12.29 8.14 -10.19
C SER A 176 11.58 8.21 -8.84
N GLU A 177 11.63 7.12 -8.12
CA GLU A 177 11.21 7.03 -6.72
C GLU A 177 12.32 6.47 -5.85
N LEU A 178 12.30 6.85 -4.59
CA LEU A 178 13.23 6.35 -3.58
C LEU A 178 12.44 5.83 -2.39
N HIS A 179 12.74 4.60 -1.99
CA HIS A 179 12.14 3.97 -0.83
C HIS A 179 13.13 3.90 0.32
N PHE A 180 12.68 4.33 1.48
CA PHE A 180 13.36 4.02 2.73
C PHE A 180 13.06 2.58 3.08
N ALA A 181 14.11 1.75 3.13
CA ALA A 181 14.00 0.33 3.43
C ALA A 181 14.83 0.03 4.67
N CYS A 182 14.23 -0.67 5.63
CA CYS A 182 14.95 -1.18 6.76
C CYS A 182 15.78 -2.41 6.34
N ARG A 183 17.01 -2.49 6.82
CA ARG A 183 17.83 -3.70 6.79
C ARG A 183 18.14 -4.06 8.23
N PHE A 184 17.83 -5.30 8.60
CA PHE A 184 18.19 -5.77 9.92
C PHE A 184 19.69 -6.10 10.00
N PRO A 185 20.34 -5.88 11.16
CA PRO A 185 21.71 -6.31 11.36
C PRO A 185 21.86 -7.81 11.06
N GLY A 186 22.81 -8.16 10.18
CA GLY A 186 23.06 -9.55 9.75
C GLY A 186 22.30 -9.98 8.49
N ASP A 187 21.39 -9.16 7.93
CA ASP A 187 20.77 -9.47 6.65
C ASP A 187 21.84 -9.57 5.54
N PRO A 188 21.80 -10.64 4.72
CA PRO A 188 22.76 -10.80 3.64
C PRO A 188 22.57 -9.71 2.59
N VAL A 189 23.69 -9.09 2.17
CA VAL A 189 23.70 -8.20 1.02
C VAL A 189 23.68 -9.08 -0.25
N PRO A 190 22.62 -9.02 -1.07
CA PRO A 190 22.59 -9.81 -2.30
C PRO A 190 23.75 -9.40 -3.22
N PRO A 191 24.38 -10.38 -3.93
CA PRO A 191 25.44 -10.06 -4.87
C PRO A 191 24.90 -9.19 -6.02
N TRP A 192 25.72 -8.28 -6.50
CA TRP A 192 25.36 -7.47 -7.68
C TRP A 192 25.86 -8.16 -8.97
N PRO A 193 25.06 -8.15 -10.08
CA PRO A 193 23.66 -7.70 -10.18
C PRO A 193 22.67 -8.73 -9.62
N SER A 194 21.70 -8.28 -8.86
CA SER A 194 20.64 -9.11 -8.31
C SER A 194 19.30 -8.94 -9.08
N ARG A 195 18.37 -9.87 -8.89
CA ARG A 195 17.00 -9.73 -9.40
C ARG A 195 16.32 -8.45 -8.87
N GLU A 196 16.59 -8.07 -7.63
CA GLU A 196 16.06 -6.84 -7.03
C GLU A 196 16.64 -5.58 -7.69
N ASP A 197 17.92 -5.59 -8.09
CA ASP A 197 18.52 -4.47 -8.83
C ASP A 197 17.86 -4.27 -10.19
N PHE A 198 17.58 -5.37 -10.91
CA PHE A 198 16.84 -5.32 -12.18
C PHE A 198 15.41 -4.80 -11.98
N LYS A 199 14.72 -5.28 -10.96
CA LYS A 199 13.38 -4.81 -10.60
C LYS A 199 13.39 -3.32 -10.24
N CYS A 200 14.34 -2.87 -9.44
CA CYS A 200 14.52 -1.46 -9.10
C CYS A 200 14.78 -0.62 -10.35
N PHE A 201 15.60 -1.10 -11.28
CA PHE A 201 15.83 -0.42 -12.55
C PHE A 201 14.55 -0.33 -13.39
N ALA A 202 13.84 -1.44 -13.57
CA ALA A 202 12.60 -1.48 -14.34
C ALA A 202 11.52 -0.54 -13.77
N MET A 203 11.43 -0.43 -12.46
CA MET A 203 10.49 0.48 -11.77
C MET A 203 11.00 1.92 -11.66
N ASN A 204 12.20 2.24 -12.15
CA ASN A 204 12.89 3.49 -11.89
C ASN A 204 12.93 3.84 -10.39
N ARG A 205 13.14 2.82 -9.56
CA ARG A 205 13.18 2.88 -8.11
C ARG A 205 14.63 2.75 -7.61
N SER A 206 14.90 3.38 -6.49
CA SER A 206 16.10 3.12 -5.69
C SER A 206 15.68 2.94 -4.23
N ASN A 207 16.44 2.12 -3.51
CA ASN A 207 16.26 1.94 -2.08
C ASN A 207 17.42 2.66 -1.35
N ILE A 208 17.11 3.25 -0.21
CA ILE A 208 18.09 3.71 0.76
C ILE A 208 17.97 2.81 2.00
N PHE A 209 19.11 2.29 2.42
CA PHE A 209 19.19 1.53 3.66
C PHE A 209 19.95 2.42 4.65
N PHE A 210 19.36 2.71 5.78
CA PHE A 210 19.95 3.54 6.82
C PHE A 210 20.10 2.74 8.11
N GLY A 211 21.20 3.01 8.85
CA GLY A 211 21.47 2.33 10.11
C GLY A 211 20.94 3.11 11.30
N ALA A 212 21.32 4.39 11.40
CA ALA A 212 20.93 5.25 12.53
C ALA A 212 20.31 6.56 12.01
N LEU A 213 19.45 7.16 12.81
CA LEU A 213 18.87 8.50 12.58
C LEU A 213 19.58 9.55 13.46
N ASP A 214 20.88 9.40 13.69
CA ASP A 214 21.72 10.43 14.28
C ASP A 214 22.09 11.52 13.25
N ALA A 215 22.78 12.55 13.68
CA ALA A 215 23.12 13.69 12.81
C ALA A 215 23.89 13.26 11.55
N ALA A 216 24.87 12.35 11.66
CA ALA A 216 25.66 11.88 10.55
C ALA A 216 24.82 11.04 9.57
N GLY A 217 23.97 10.14 10.07
CA GLY A 217 23.07 9.35 9.25
C GLY A 217 22.03 10.22 8.51
N LEU A 218 21.50 11.26 9.16
CA LEU A 218 20.57 12.21 8.54
C LEU A 218 21.26 13.08 7.48
N ASP A 219 22.52 13.47 7.68
CA ASP A 219 23.34 14.18 6.67
C ASP A 219 23.59 13.28 5.44
N GLU A 220 23.89 12.01 5.63
CA GLU A 220 24.09 11.04 4.55
C GLU A 220 22.79 10.82 3.75
N ILE A 221 21.66 10.65 4.46
CA ILE A 221 20.32 10.54 3.85
C ILE A 221 20.05 11.78 2.99
N TRP A 222 20.26 12.99 3.54
CA TRP A 222 20.02 14.23 2.83
C TRP A 222 20.92 14.38 1.60
N ALA A 223 22.21 14.13 1.74
CA ALA A 223 23.15 14.16 0.63
C ALA A 223 22.75 13.16 -0.48
N THR A 224 22.29 11.97 -0.11
CA THR A 224 21.79 10.97 -1.07
C THR A 224 20.53 11.44 -1.80
N LEU A 225 19.57 12.05 -1.10
CA LEU A 225 18.37 12.63 -1.71
C LEU A 225 18.73 13.76 -2.68
N GLN A 226 19.66 14.62 -2.31
CA GLN A 226 20.14 15.71 -3.18
C GLN A 226 20.89 15.21 -4.43
N ARG A 227 21.64 14.12 -4.31
CA ARG A 227 22.32 13.49 -5.46
C ARG A 227 21.33 12.80 -6.40
N ARG A 228 20.43 11.97 -5.85
CA ARG A 228 19.48 11.15 -6.64
C ARG A 228 18.31 11.94 -7.19
N ARG A 229 17.89 13.00 -6.51
CA ARG A 229 16.74 13.85 -6.86
C ARG A 229 15.51 13.05 -7.28
N PRO A 230 14.99 12.13 -6.44
CA PRO A 230 13.78 11.38 -6.76
C PRO A 230 12.61 12.35 -6.91
N TYR A 231 11.60 11.96 -7.70
CA TYR A 231 10.34 12.72 -7.71
C TYR A 231 9.54 12.40 -6.46
N LEU A 232 9.47 11.12 -6.08
CA LEU A 232 8.71 10.64 -4.93
C LEU A 232 9.64 9.89 -3.96
N VAL A 233 9.47 10.19 -2.68
CA VAL A 233 10.08 9.48 -1.56
C VAL A 233 8.99 8.72 -0.82
N HIS A 234 9.19 7.44 -0.57
CA HIS A 234 8.29 6.58 0.18
C HIS A 234 8.96 6.09 1.47
N GLY A 235 8.29 6.23 2.60
CA GLY A 235 8.82 5.82 3.89
C GLY A 235 7.90 6.14 5.06
N HIS A 236 8.42 5.91 6.26
CA HIS A 236 7.72 6.20 7.51
C HIS A 236 7.73 7.71 7.83
N PRO A 237 6.62 8.25 8.37
CA PRO A 237 6.54 9.65 8.74
C PRO A 237 7.55 10.03 9.82
N SER A 238 7.81 9.15 10.79
CA SER A 238 8.81 9.37 11.85
C SER A 238 10.21 9.62 11.30
N THR A 239 10.63 8.81 10.33
CA THR A 239 11.95 8.93 9.67
C THR A 239 12.10 10.25 8.91
N ILE A 240 11.09 10.62 8.14
CA ILE A 240 11.14 11.86 7.34
C ILE A 240 10.92 13.10 8.21
N TYR A 241 10.17 12.97 9.30
CA TYR A 241 10.06 14.02 10.31
C TYR A 241 11.40 14.30 11.01
N ALA A 242 12.14 13.25 11.40
CA ALA A 242 13.48 13.40 11.97
C ALA A 242 14.43 14.11 10.98
N LEU A 243 14.38 13.73 9.69
CA LEU A 243 15.13 14.43 8.65
C LEU A 243 14.72 15.90 8.52
N ALA A 244 13.41 16.20 8.54
CA ALA A 244 12.93 17.58 8.47
C ALA A 244 13.42 18.43 9.65
N CYS A 245 13.36 17.91 10.87
CA CYS A 245 13.89 18.59 12.06
C CYS A 245 15.40 18.86 11.95
N HIS A 246 16.15 17.87 11.44
CA HIS A 246 17.59 18.04 11.22
C HIS A 246 17.91 19.12 10.18
N ILE A 247 17.20 19.13 9.03
CA ILE A 247 17.37 20.14 7.98
C ILE A 247 16.97 21.53 8.47
N GLU A 248 15.87 21.65 9.23
CA GLU A 248 15.48 22.92 9.83
C GLU A 248 16.61 23.50 10.71
N LYS A 249 17.21 22.66 11.54
CA LYS A 249 18.28 23.05 12.47
C LYS A 249 19.57 23.44 11.74
N THR A 250 19.94 22.75 10.64
CA THR A 250 21.24 22.90 9.98
C THR A 250 21.24 23.90 8.83
N GLN A 251 20.12 24.03 8.11
CA GLN A 251 20.04 24.89 6.91
C GLN A 251 18.68 25.60 6.74
N GLY A 252 17.78 25.52 7.72
CA GLY A 252 16.47 26.13 7.72
C GLY A 252 15.46 25.40 6.84
N LYS A 253 15.66 25.33 5.54
CA LYS A 253 14.76 24.65 4.58
C LYS A 253 15.59 24.03 3.45
N GLY A 254 15.03 23.00 2.81
CA GLY A 254 15.69 22.36 1.66
C GLY A 254 14.70 21.59 0.78
N LYS A 255 15.01 21.49 -0.51
CA LYS A 255 14.20 20.71 -1.46
C LYS A 255 15.06 19.66 -2.16
N ALA A 256 14.71 18.38 -2.00
CA ALA A 256 15.39 17.28 -2.67
C ALA A 256 14.45 16.39 -3.50
N PHE A 257 13.14 16.46 -3.25
CA PHE A 257 12.09 15.69 -3.94
C PHE A 257 10.79 16.49 -4.03
N ALA A 258 9.82 16.00 -4.80
CA ALA A 258 8.57 16.71 -5.02
C ALA A 258 7.43 16.21 -4.11
N VAL A 259 7.42 14.90 -3.81
CA VAL A 259 6.35 14.22 -3.07
C VAL A 259 6.94 13.31 -2.02
N PHE A 260 6.45 13.41 -0.79
CA PHE A 260 6.61 12.40 0.25
C PHE A 260 5.33 11.55 0.33
N GLU A 261 5.42 10.25 0.12
CA GLU A 261 4.38 9.27 0.32
C GLU A 261 4.60 8.57 1.66
N SER A 262 3.76 8.89 2.63
CA SER A 262 3.79 8.31 3.97
C SER A 262 3.08 6.97 4.01
N SER A 263 3.63 5.99 4.72
CA SER A 263 3.02 4.67 4.94
C SER A 263 3.65 3.97 6.14
N GLY A 264 2.91 3.03 6.72
CA GLY A 264 3.40 2.12 7.76
C GLY A 264 3.26 2.62 9.20
N GLU A 265 3.07 3.91 9.39
CA GLU A 265 2.82 4.54 10.69
C GLU A 265 1.72 5.60 10.53
N LEU A 266 1.08 5.97 11.62
CA LEU A 266 0.17 7.11 11.65
C LEU A 266 0.93 8.39 11.35
N MET A 267 0.38 9.22 10.46
CA MET A 267 0.91 10.54 10.14
C MET A 267 0.18 11.59 10.97
N GLU A 268 0.88 12.16 11.94
CA GLU A 268 0.36 13.26 12.75
C GLU A 268 0.38 14.59 11.98
N ASP A 269 -0.57 15.49 12.27
CA ASP A 269 -0.70 16.77 11.59
C ASP A 269 0.55 17.65 11.75
N TYR A 270 1.18 17.65 12.92
CA TYR A 270 2.41 18.42 13.16
C TYR A 270 3.59 17.87 12.34
N GLN A 271 3.66 16.54 12.12
CA GLN A 271 4.66 15.92 11.26
C GLN A 271 4.42 16.31 9.79
N ARG A 272 3.17 16.16 9.32
CA ARG A 272 2.77 16.57 7.96
C ARG A 272 3.17 18.01 7.65
N LYS A 273 2.82 18.93 8.55
CA LYS A 273 3.12 20.37 8.42
C LYS A 273 4.63 20.63 8.36
N LYS A 274 5.38 20.08 9.32
CA LYS A 274 6.84 20.25 9.39
C LYS A 274 7.53 19.69 8.14
N ILE A 275 7.18 18.48 7.71
CA ILE A 275 7.76 17.85 6.52
C ILE A 275 7.49 18.71 5.28
N ALA A 276 6.24 19.14 5.07
CA ALA A 276 5.86 19.95 3.91
C ALA A 276 6.59 21.29 3.86
N GLU A 277 6.68 21.98 5.00
CA GLU A 277 7.28 23.32 5.09
C GLU A 277 8.79 23.30 4.96
N VAL A 278 9.46 22.39 5.67
CA VAL A 278 10.93 22.33 5.73
C VAL A 278 11.51 21.67 4.48
N LEU A 279 10.97 20.54 4.06
CA LEU A 279 11.47 19.83 2.89
C LEU A 279 10.85 20.30 1.56
N GLN A 280 9.99 21.31 1.62
CA GLN A 280 9.36 21.95 0.45
C GLN A 280 8.75 20.95 -0.53
N CYS A 281 8.05 19.95 0.02
CA CYS A 281 7.43 18.87 -0.75
C CYS A 281 5.92 18.79 -0.45
N ARG A 282 5.18 18.13 -1.35
CA ARG A 282 3.82 17.70 -1.05
C ARG A 282 3.86 16.42 -0.23
N VAL A 283 3.00 16.33 0.76
CA VAL A 283 2.85 15.14 1.58
C VAL A 283 1.54 14.46 1.21
N VAL A 284 1.62 13.18 0.81
CA VAL A 284 0.47 12.33 0.54
C VAL A 284 0.46 11.18 1.54
N ASN A 285 -0.71 10.87 2.06
CA ASN A 285 -0.88 9.77 2.98
C ASN A 285 -1.43 8.54 2.26
N ARG A 286 -1.01 7.37 2.72
CA ARG A 286 -1.41 6.07 2.21
C ARG A 286 -1.74 5.17 3.39
N TYR A 287 -2.98 4.69 3.43
CA TYR A 287 -3.40 3.65 4.35
C TYR A 287 -3.44 2.30 3.65
N GLY A 288 -2.91 1.28 4.30
CA GLY A 288 -2.92 -0.08 3.79
C GLY A 288 -2.45 -1.07 4.82
N LEU A 289 -2.83 -2.30 4.61
CA LEU A 289 -2.55 -3.44 5.47
C LEU A 289 -1.74 -4.48 4.69
N ALA A 290 -0.88 -5.22 5.37
CA ALA A 290 -0.15 -6.32 4.77
C ALA A 290 -1.12 -7.36 4.17
N GLU A 291 -2.28 -7.55 4.83
CA GLU A 291 -3.34 -8.49 4.48
C GLU A 291 -4.17 -8.07 3.26
N LEU A 292 -4.25 -6.77 2.96
CA LEU A 292 -5.20 -6.22 1.98
C LEU A 292 -4.54 -5.36 0.90
N GLY A 293 -3.29 -4.95 1.09
CA GLY A 293 -2.64 -3.96 0.24
C GLY A 293 -3.11 -2.53 0.57
N VAL A 294 -3.12 -1.65 -0.43
CA VAL A 294 -3.52 -0.25 -0.26
C VAL A 294 -5.03 -0.14 -0.28
N MET A 295 -5.63 0.38 0.80
CA MET A 295 -7.07 0.53 0.95
C MET A 295 -7.54 1.98 0.88
N ALA A 296 -6.68 2.96 1.23
CA ALA A 296 -7.00 4.37 1.06
C ALA A 296 -5.76 5.19 0.68
N TYR A 297 -5.98 6.33 0.03
CA TYR A 297 -4.91 7.19 -0.46
C TYR A 297 -5.39 8.65 -0.65
N ASP A 298 -4.49 9.61 -0.49
CA ASP A 298 -4.72 11.02 -0.86
C ASP A 298 -4.78 11.18 -2.39
N LEU A 299 -5.88 10.75 -3.02
CA LEU A 299 -6.04 10.74 -4.49
C LEU A 299 -6.06 12.15 -5.10
N ASP A 300 -6.30 13.18 -4.31
CA ASP A 300 -6.16 14.58 -4.70
C ASP A 300 -4.69 15.04 -4.79
N GLY A 301 -3.74 14.14 -4.53
CA GLY A 301 -2.30 14.40 -4.51
C GLY A 301 -1.86 15.20 -3.28
N GLY A 302 -2.55 15.07 -2.16
CA GLY A 302 -2.22 15.71 -0.88
C GLY A 302 -2.66 17.18 -0.82
N ARG A 303 -3.76 17.54 -1.51
CA ARG A 303 -4.33 18.92 -1.48
C ARG A 303 -5.31 19.17 -0.33
N GLY A 304 -5.47 18.19 0.58
CA GLY A 304 -6.22 18.37 1.81
C GLY A 304 -7.64 17.79 1.84
N GLN A 305 -8.06 17.04 0.81
CA GLN A 305 -9.35 16.35 0.83
C GLN A 305 -9.35 15.11 1.75
N GLY A 306 -8.16 14.62 2.13
CA GLY A 306 -7.99 13.42 2.94
C GLY A 306 -7.89 12.13 2.12
N MET A 307 -7.78 11.00 2.82
CA MET A 307 -7.61 9.70 2.19
C MET A 307 -8.95 9.17 1.66
N GLN A 308 -9.06 9.06 0.34
CA GLN A 308 -10.19 8.39 -0.30
C GLN A 308 -9.99 6.87 -0.24
N LEU A 309 -11.01 6.16 0.23
CA LEU A 309 -11.08 4.70 0.20
C LEU A 309 -11.18 4.21 -1.25
N LEU A 310 -10.44 3.14 -1.53
CA LEU A 310 -10.35 2.58 -2.87
C LEU A 310 -11.48 1.56 -3.08
N ASP A 311 -12.63 2.05 -3.56
CA ASP A 311 -13.84 1.27 -3.83
C ASP A 311 -13.67 0.17 -4.89
N SER A 312 -12.54 0.19 -5.62
CA SER A 312 -12.12 -0.89 -6.51
C SER A 312 -11.49 -2.07 -5.77
N GLU A 313 -10.93 -1.88 -4.58
CA GLU A 313 -10.10 -2.88 -3.91
C GLU A 313 -10.87 -3.66 -2.83
N GLY A 314 -11.89 -3.06 -2.26
CA GLY A 314 -12.68 -3.71 -1.23
C GLY A 314 -13.88 -2.91 -0.78
N TRP A 315 -14.70 -3.54 0.05
CA TRP A 315 -15.75 -2.90 0.82
C TRP A 315 -15.21 -2.54 2.19
N SER A 316 -15.48 -1.32 2.64
CA SER A 316 -14.99 -0.78 3.92
C SER A 316 -16.16 -0.47 4.83
N GLU A 317 -16.07 -0.89 6.08
CA GLU A 317 -17.00 -0.61 7.16
C GLU A 317 -16.25 0.04 8.31
N SER A 318 -16.95 0.83 9.13
CA SER A 318 -16.49 1.24 10.45
C SER A 318 -17.56 0.82 11.47
N LEU A 319 -17.17 0.01 12.43
CA LEU A 319 -18.07 -0.62 13.39
C LEU A 319 -17.81 -0.10 14.81
N ALA A 320 -18.88 0.18 15.54
CA ALA A 320 -18.78 0.49 16.95
C ALA A 320 -18.14 -0.69 17.70
N THR A 321 -17.23 -0.40 18.63
CA THR A 321 -16.59 -1.41 19.48
C THR A 321 -16.51 -0.88 20.91
N ASP A 322 -16.84 -1.73 21.87
CA ASP A 322 -16.88 -1.37 23.30
C ASP A 322 -15.51 -1.01 23.87
N ASN A 323 -14.43 -1.38 23.19
CA ASN A 323 -13.06 -1.16 23.63
C ASN A 323 -12.39 0.07 22.94
N ALA A 324 -13.11 0.82 22.10
CA ALA A 324 -12.56 2.00 21.47
C ALA A 324 -12.74 3.23 22.38
N PRO A 325 -11.66 4.02 22.60
CA PRO A 325 -11.78 5.28 23.32
C PRO A 325 -12.64 6.28 22.52
N ASP A 326 -13.39 7.14 23.22
CA ASP A 326 -14.07 8.33 22.68
C ASP A 326 -15.00 8.09 21.49
N GLY A 327 -15.64 6.90 21.41
CA GLY A 327 -16.59 6.58 20.33
C GLY A 327 -15.94 6.36 18.96
N HIS A 328 -14.64 6.07 18.92
CA HIS A 328 -13.98 5.61 17.72
C HIS A 328 -14.53 4.27 17.25
N GLN A 329 -14.42 4.00 15.97
CA GLN A 329 -14.95 2.80 15.33
C GLN A 329 -13.80 1.94 14.80
N GLU A 330 -13.95 0.61 14.84
CA GLU A 330 -12.99 -0.30 14.26
C GLU A 330 -13.22 -0.42 12.75
N LEU A 331 -12.14 -0.37 11.99
CA LEU A 331 -12.15 -0.54 10.55
C LEU A 331 -12.22 -2.01 10.16
N VAL A 332 -13.19 -2.34 9.34
CA VAL A 332 -13.43 -3.69 8.83
C VAL A 332 -13.46 -3.66 7.31
N PHE A 333 -12.82 -4.65 6.68
CA PHE A 333 -12.68 -4.68 5.23
C PHE A 333 -13.06 -6.03 4.63
N THR A 334 -13.72 -6.00 3.48
CA THR A 334 -13.88 -7.17 2.60
C THR A 334 -13.06 -6.95 1.34
N SER A 335 -12.03 -7.77 1.09
CA SER A 335 -11.18 -7.65 -0.09
C SER A 335 -11.85 -8.21 -1.34
N PHE A 336 -11.76 -7.49 -2.47
CA PHE A 336 -12.29 -7.95 -3.76
C PHE A 336 -11.28 -8.70 -4.63
N ARG A 337 -10.00 -8.64 -4.30
CA ARG A 337 -8.93 -9.02 -5.23
C ARG A 337 -8.32 -10.38 -4.98
N ASN A 338 -8.21 -10.77 -3.72
CA ASN A 338 -7.60 -12.04 -3.36
C ASN A 338 -8.62 -13.18 -3.43
N ARG A 339 -8.61 -13.94 -4.53
CA ARG A 339 -9.46 -15.12 -4.68
C ARG A 339 -8.87 -16.39 -4.11
N LEU A 340 -7.55 -16.44 -3.90
CA LEU A 340 -6.91 -17.61 -3.28
C LEU A 340 -7.30 -17.74 -1.81
N MET A 341 -7.27 -16.62 -1.08
CA MET A 341 -7.65 -16.53 0.34
C MET A 341 -8.55 -15.30 0.54
N PRO A 342 -9.85 -15.37 0.20
CA PRO A 342 -10.76 -14.25 0.37
C PRO A 342 -10.92 -13.85 1.83
N LEU A 343 -10.78 -12.56 2.13
CA LEU A 343 -10.98 -12.01 3.47
C LEU A 343 -12.31 -11.25 3.47
N LEU A 344 -13.36 -11.86 4.07
CA LEU A 344 -14.66 -11.24 4.23
C LEU A 344 -14.79 -10.65 5.63
N ARG A 345 -15.18 -9.38 5.73
CA ARG A 345 -15.32 -8.63 6.99
C ARG A 345 -14.14 -8.80 7.96
N TYR A 346 -12.94 -8.63 7.41
CA TYR A 346 -11.70 -8.76 8.18
C TYR A 346 -11.52 -7.57 9.12
N ARG A 347 -11.39 -7.86 10.42
CA ARG A 347 -11.07 -6.89 11.46
C ARG A 347 -9.61 -6.48 11.36
N SER A 348 -9.37 -5.22 11.03
CA SER A 348 -8.00 -4.71 10.89
C SER A 348 -7.29 -4.50 12.24
N GLY A 349 -8.06 -4.23 13.27
CA GLY A 349 -7.58 -3.75 14.57
C GLY A 349 -7.25 -2.25 14.56
N ASP A 350 -7.37 -1.56 13.44
CA ASP A 350 -7.16 -0.12 13.34
C ASP A 350 -8.48 0.62 13.60
N LEU A 351 -8.38 1.78 14.26
CA LEU A 351 -9.52 2.65 14.56
C LEU A 351 -9.58 3.79 13.56
N GLY A 352 -10.80 4.13 13.13
CA GLY A 352 -11.08 5.21 12.19
C GLY A 352 -12.56 5.28 11.84
N ARG A 353 -12.91 6.12 10.86
CA ARG A 353 -14.28 6.25 10.34
C ARG A 353 -14.31 6.15 8.82
N VAL A 354 -15.39 5.56 8.32
CA VAL A 354 -15.74 5.55 6.90
C VAL A 354 -16.83 6.59 6.68
N GLU A 355 -16.51 7.67 5.97
CA GLU A 355 -17.44 8.73 5.64
C GLU A 355 -17.79 8.72 4.16
N GLN A 356 -19.07 8.77 3.84
CA GLN A 356 -19.51 8.98 2.47
C GLN A 356 -19.61 10.49 2.18
N ARG A 357 -18.92 10.92 1.12
CA ARG A 357 -19.02 12.27 0.56
C ARG A 357 -19.52 12.21 -0.87
N GLU A 358 -19.76 13.36 -1.47
CA GLU A 358 -20.31 13.45 -2.84
C GLU A 358 -19.48 12.68 -3.89
N ASN A 359 -18.17 12.67 -3.76
CA ASN A 359 -17.22 12.12 -4.76
C ASN A 359 -16.58 10.79 -4.37
N GLY A 360 -16.87 10.23 -3.19
CA GLY A 360 -16.25 8.98 -2.73
C GLY A 360 -16.54 8.61 -1.28
N LEU A 361 -15.98 7.48 -0.87
CA LEU A 361 -15.84 7.10 0.52
C LEU A 361 -14.48 7.59 1.02
N PHE A 362 -14.44 8.14 2.22
CA PHE A 362 -13.21 8.67 2.82
C PHE A 362 -12.93 8.01 4.15
N LEU A 363 -11.64 7.81 4.39
CA LEU A 363 -11.13 7.35 5.68
C LEU A 363 -10.72 8.57 6.51
N THR A 364 -11.38 8.73 7.65
CA THR A 364 -11.16 9.85 8.59
C THR A 364 -10.87 9.32 10.00
N ASP A 365 -10.40 10.19 10.87
CA ASP A 365 -10.18 9.92 12.30
C ASP A 365 -9.38 8.64 12.57
N VAL A 366 -8.34 8.38 11.76
CA VAL A 366 -7.44 7.25 12.01
C VAL A 366 -6.56 7.58 13.20
N VAL A 367 -6.66 6.79 14.27
CA VAL A 367 -5.95 7.05 15.55
C VAL A 367 -4.97 5.94 15.95
N GLY A 368 -4.76 4.94 15.09
CA GLY A 368 -3.85 3.82 15.35
C GLY A 368 -4.59 2.52 15.65
N ARG A 369 -3.94 1.61 16.36
CA ARG A 369 -4.48 0.27 16.63
C ARG A 369 -5.17 0.20 17.98
N LEU A 370 -6.26 -0.57 18.02
CA LEU A 370 -7.04 -0.83 19.24
C LEU A 370 -6.22 -1.34 20.43
N HIS A 371 -5.10 -2.03 20.17
CA HIS A 371 -4.23 -2.60 21.21
C HIS A 371 -3.02 -1.72 21.55
N ASP A 372 -2.82 -0.60 20.86
CA ASP A 372 -1.70 0.32 21.07
C ASP A 372 -2.16 1.60 21.82
N ILE A 373 -3.45 1.68 22.13
CA ILE A 373 -4.13 2.75 22.87
C ILE A 373 -4.57 2.17 24.22
#